data_a6af673e92e42adbf5c922d5ae58b616
#
_entry.id   a6af673e92e42adbf5c922d5ae58b616
#
_cell.length_a   1.000
_cell.length_b   1.000
_cell.length_c   1.000
_cell.angle_alpha   90.00
_cell.angle_beta   90.00
_cell.angle_gamma   90.00
#
_symmetry.space_group_name_H-M   'P 1'
#
loop_
_entity.id
_entity.type
_entity.pdbx_description
1 polymer ?
#
loop_
_entity_poly.entity_id
_entity_poly.type
_entity_poly.pdbx_seq_one_letter_code
_entity_poly.pdbx_strand_id
1 'polypeptide(L)'
;MGAAKCCILVAMDTMDISQLATSVLQQQRSTPGLVADGIRLAILRGQLAPGQALRQEELAKQFGLSRAPVREALRQLEGEGLVVSFPNRGTVVAELSPEDIEEVFLIRVTLETTALRLSVPKMTDSDFRKAESVLDQTDNDPNAAHSAELNWAFHETLYAPAGLPRLLNIIRMLHNHALRYHLVGFIALDFKRDSQSGHRQILEACRGRDENAAVAALTLHLSESGKSIVAYVRQVRSGTLATP
;
A
#
# COMPACT_ATOMS: atom_id res chain seq x y z
N MET A 1 0.70 32.14 -36.53
CA MET A 1 -0.01 32.44 -35.29
C MET A 1 -0.42 31.08 -34.70
N GLY A 2 0.32 30.37 -33.96
CA GLY A 2 0.99 30.58 -32.71
C GLY A 2 0.17 29.84 -31.64
N ALA A 3 0.13 28.44 -31.70
CA ALA A 3 -0.49 27.63 -30.64
C ALA A 3 0.59 27.38 -29.57
N ALA A 4 0.48 28.09 -28.47
CA ALA A 4 1.31 27.87 -27.28
C ALA A 4 0.94 26.54 -26.63
N LYS A 5 1.84 25.55 -26.72
CA LYS A 5 1.82 24.34 -25.91
C LYS A 5 2.15 24.72 -24.46
N CYS A 6 1.14 24.73 -23.61
CA CYS A 6 1.31 24.84 -22.19
C CYS A 6 1.82 23.48 -21.66
N CYS A 7 3.15 23.28 -21.63
CA CYS A 7 3.79 22.22 -20.87
C CYS A 7 3.75 22.62 -19.40
N ILE A 8 2.77 22.14 -18.64
CA ILE A 8 2.88 22.10 -17.19
C ILE A 8 3.66 20.82 -16.88
N LEU A 9 5.00 20.93 -16.90
CA LEU A 9 5.85 20.00 -16.17
C LEU A 9 5.58 20.26 -14.68
N VAL A 10 4.78 19.42 -14.07
CA VAL A 10 4.81 19.25 -12.62
C VAL A 10 6.19 18.64 -12.35
N ALA A 11 7.11 19.44 -11.86
CA ALA A 11 8.37 18.97 -11.31
C ALA A 11 8.02 18.07 -10.12
N MET A 12 7.99 16.75 -10.35
CA MET A 12 8.02 15.78 -9.29
C MET A 12 9.36 15.99 -8.59
N ASP A 13 9.29 16.60 -7.42
CA ASP A 13 10.44 16.72 -6.51
C ASP A 13 10.96 15.30 -6.28
N THR A 14 12.04 14.96 -6.98
CA THR A 14 12.77 13.71 -6.77
C THR A 14 13.44 13.82 -5.41
N MET A 15 12.68 13.54 -4.36
CA MET A 15 13.23 13.49 -3.02
C MET A 15 14.29 12.39 -3.02
N ASP A 16 15.53 12.80 -2.94
CA ASP A 16 16.68 11.90 -2.89
C ASP A 16 16.51 10.92 -1.71
N ILE A 17 16.78 9.63 -1.95
CA ILE A 17 16.73 8.58 -0.92
C ILE A 17 17.55 8.97 0.31
N SER A 18 18.59 9.80 0.15
CA SER A 18 19.39 10.35 1.25
C SER A 18 18.58 11.27 2.19
N GLN A 19 17.60 12.02 1.68
CA GLN A 19 16.70 12.86 2.49
C GLN A 19 15.69 12.00 3.25
N LEU A 20 15.19 10.92 2.63
CA LEU A 20 14.39 9.90 3.30
C LEU A 20 15.17 9.21 4.42
N ALA A 21 16.43 8.84 4.17
CA ALA A 21 17.30 8.23 5.18
C ALA A 21 17.46 9.13 6.42
N THR A 22 17.63 10.43 6.24
CA THR A 22 17.81 11.38 7.35
C THR A 22 16.53 11.51 8.21
N SER A 23 15.36 11.53 7.60
CA SER A 23 14.09 11.62 8.32
C SER A 23 13.75 10.34 9.10
N VAL A 24 14.17 9.20 8.59
CA VAL A 24 13.89 7.87 9.13
C VAL A 24 14.84 7.51 10.29
N LEU A 25 16.11 7.96 10.26
CA LEU A 25 17.09 7.72 11.33
C LEU A 25 16.76 8.43 12.66
N GLN A 26 15.79 9.34 12.67
CA GLN A 26 15.34 10.05 13.90
C GLN A 26 14.29 9.26 14.70
N GLN A 27 13.78 8.12 14.21
CA GLN A 27 12.82 7.29 14.93
C GLN A 27 13.53 6.12 15.64
N GLN A 28 13.11 5.76 16.88
CA GLN A 28 13.71 4.72 17.75
C GLN A 28 13.52 3.26 17.23
N ARG A 29 13.68 3.00 15.94
CA ARG A 29 13.60 1.66 15.33
C ARG A 29 15.00 1.09 15.11
N SER A 30 15.10 -0.24 14.93
CA SER A 30 16.37 -0.88 14.56
C SER A 30 16.87 -0.36 13.20
N THR A 31 18.17 -0.19 13.05
CA THR A 31 18.77 0.32 11.80
C THR A 31 18.31 -0.43 10.54
N PRO A 32 18.22 -1.79 10.51
CA PRO A 32 17.65 -2.51 9.38
C PRO A 32 16.17 -2.17 9.11
N GLY A 33 15.37 -2.02 10.17
CA GLY A 33 13.96 -1.64 10.03
C GLY A 33 13.77 -0.26 9.39
N LEU A 34 14.62 0.70 9.77
CA LEU A 34 14.62 2.05 9.19
C LEU A 34 15.01 2.02 7.70
N VAL A 35 16.00 1.22 7.32
CA VAL A 35 16.39 1.04 5.91
C VAL A 35 15.25 0.38 5.12
N ALA A 36 14.60 -0.64 5.70
CA ALA A 36 13.45 -1.29 5.07
C ALA A 36 12.29 -0.31 4.86
N ASP A 37 11.97 0.52 5.86
CA ASP A 37 10.94 1.57 5.75
C ASP A 37 11.25 2.58 4.64
N GLY A 38 12.51 3.04 4.55
CA GLY A 38 12.96 3.95 3.49
C GLY A 38 12.83 3.35 2.08
N ILE A 39 13.30 2.11 1.90
CA ILE A 39 13.19 1.41 0.61
C ILE A 39 11.71 1.12 0.29
N ARG A 40 10.91 0.67 1.24
CA ARG A 40 9.47 0.45 1.09
C ARG A 40 8.79 1.72 0.60
N LEU A 41 9.04 2.84 1.24
CA LEU A 41 8.47 4.12 0.86
C LEU A 41 8.89 4.55 -0.56
N ALA A 42 10.15 4.32 -0.94
CA ALA A 42 10.64 4.61 -2.29
C ALA A 42 9.95 3.72 -3.36
N ILE A 43 9.72 2.43 -3.06
CA ILE A 43 8.93 1.53 -3.93
C ILE A 43 7.49 2.04 -4.05
N LEU A 44 6.84 2.33 -2.93
CA LEU A 44 5.46 2.79 -2.88
C LEU A 44 5.24 4.12 -3.61
N ARG A 45 6.25 5.00 -3.61
CA ARG A 45 6.21 6.29 -4.33
C ARG A 45 6.64 6.19 -5.80
N GLY A 46 6.92 4.98 -6.31
CA GLY A 46 7.37 4.78 -7.68
C GLY A 46 8.80 5.28 -7.97
N GLN A 47 9.55 5.68 -6.95
CA GLN A 47 10.96 6.12 -7.08
C GLN A 47 11.89 4.94 -7.39
N LEU A 48 11.49 3.74 -7.00
CA LEU A 48 12.12 2.48 -7.38
C LEU A 48 11.12 1.70 -8.25
N ALA A 49 11.44 1.57 -9.53
CA ALA A 49 10.56 0.96 -10.51
C ALA A 49 10.49 -0.58 -10.34
N PRO A 50 9.37 -1.24 -10.72
CA PRO A 50 9.31 -2.70 -10.82
C PRO A 50 10.45 -3.25 -11.68
N GLY A 51 11.09 -4.35 -11.23
CA GLY A 51 12.25 -4.95 -11.89
C GLY A 51 13.58 -4.22 -11.65
N GLN A 52 13.57 -3.05 -11.03
CA GLN A 52 14.79 -2.30 -10.76
C GLN A 52 15.70 -3.04 -9.79
N ALA A 53 16.99 -3.15 -10.16
CA ALA A 53 18.00 -3.78 -9.31
C ALA A 53 18.33 -2.92 -8.08
N LEU A 54 18.32 -3.56 -6.91
CA LEU A 54 18.64 -2.97 -5.61
C LEU A 54 20.04 -3.44 -5.17
N ARG A 55 21.05 -2.65 -5.55
CA ARG A 55 22.43 -3.00 -5.22
C ARG A 55 22.76 -2.62 -3.79
N GLN A 56 23.07 -3.63 -2.96
CA GLN A 56 23.36 -3.42 -1.53
C GLN A 56 24.46 -2.39 -1.28
N GLU A 57 25.43 -2.31 -2.17
CA GLU A 57 26.56 -1.38 -2.08
C GLU A 57 26.13 0.07 -2.30
N GLU A 58 25.29 0.30 -3.31
CA GLU A 58 24.74 1.61 -3.64
C GLU A 58 23.80 2.10 -2.54
N LEU A 59 22.89 1.23 -2.09
CA LEU A 59 21.99 1.53 -0.98
C LEU A 59 22.78 1.83 0.31
N ALA A 60 23.78 1.02 0.64
CA ALA A 60 24.62 1.25 1.82
C ALA A 60 25.29 2.64 1.78
N LYS A 61 25.79 3.04 0.61
CA LYS A 61 26.35 4.37 0.41
C LYS A 61 25.29 5.48 0.57
N GLN A 62 24.10 5.32 -0.01
CA GLN A 62 23.03 6.30 0.08
C GLN A 62 22.51 6.48 1.51
N PHE A 63 22.40 5.38 2.27
CA PHE A 63 21.98 5.43 3.67
C PHE A 63 23.12 5.80 4.65
N GLY A 64 24.37 5.92 4.18
CA GLY A 64 25.52 6.18 5.06
C GLY A 64 25.82 5.02 6.01
N LEU A 65 25.53 3.77 5.62
CA LEU A 65 25.60 2.57 6.44
C LEU A 65 26.54 1.51 5.83
N SER A 66 26.83 0.47 6.61
CA SER A 66 27.47 -0.75 6.09
C SER A 66 26.45 -1.61 5.32
N ARG A 67 26.95 -2.61 4.55
CA ARG A 67 26.09 -3.52 3.78
C ARG A 67 25.21 -4.44 4.67
N ALA A 68 25.62 -4.70 5.92
CA ALA A 68 24.92 -5.65 6.79
C ALA A 68 23.47 -5.23 7.10
N PRO A 69 23.18 -4.01 7.61
CA PRO A 69 21.81 -3.57 7.84
C PRO A 69 20.97 -3.48 6.55
N VAL A 70 21.58 -3.12 5.41
CA VAL A 70 20.88 -3.10 4.11
C VAL A 70 20.47 -4.51 3.66
N ARG A 71 21.36 -5.50 3.82
CA ARG A 71 21.04 -6.89 3.50
C ARG A 71 19.89 -7.41 4.35
N GLU A 72 19.87 -7.08 5.64
CA GLU A 72 18.78 -7.49 6.54
C GLU A 72 17.47 -6.80 6.19
N ALA A 73 17.51 -5.51 5.85
CA ALA A 73 16.35 -4.77 5.35
C ALA A 73 15.78 -5.39 4.06
N LEU A 74 16.64 -5.76 3.10
CA LEU A 74 16.19 -6.42 1.86
C LEU A 74 15.59 -7.80 2.13
N ARG A 75 16.09 -8.57 3.10
CA ARG A 75 15.46 -9.84 3.52
C ARG A 75 14.08 -9.61 4.14
N GLN A 76 13.93 -8.57 4.96
CA GLN A 76 12.63 -8.19 5.50
C GLN A 76 11.65 -7.83 4.37
N LEU A 77 12.07 -7.00 3.42
CA LEU A 77 11.26 -6.60 2.26
C LEU A 77 10.94 -7.79 1.33
N GLU A 78 11.83 -8.78 1.25
CA GLU A 78 11.56 -10.03 0.53
C GLU A 78 10.48 -10.86 1.22
N GLY A 79 10.51 -10.98 2.55
CA GLY A 79 9.43 -11.57 3.34
C GLY A 79 8.10 -10.83 3.22
N GLU A 80 8.15 -9.53 2.91
CA GLU A 80 6.98 -8.70 2.60
C GLU A 80 6.58 -8.77 1.11
N GLY A 81 7.36 -9.46 0.25
CA GLY A 81 7.15 -9.60 -1.18
C GLY A 81 7.33 -8.31 -2.00
N LEU A 82 7.93 -7.29 -1.43
CA LEU A 82 8.22 -6.02 -2.13
C LEU A 82 9.46 -6.12 -3.02
N VAL A 83 10.34 -7.07 -2.73
CA VAL A 83 11.53 -7.36 -3.52
C VAL A 83 11.69 -8.87 -3.71
N VAL A 84 12.42 -9.27 -4.74
CA VAL A 84 12.77 -10.66 -5.03
C VAL A 84 14.28 -10.78 -5.14
N SER A 85 14.86 -11.75 -4.43
CA SER A 85 16.30 -12.03 -4.50
C SER A 85 16.56 -13.22 -5.42
N PHE A 86 17.42 -13.03 -6.40
CA PHE A 86 17.85 -14.08 -7.31
C PHE A 86 19.26 -14.54 -6.93
N PRO A 87 19.52 -15.85 -6.84
CA PRO A 87 20.87 -16.37 -6.64
C PRO A 87 21.82 -15.79 -7.71
N ASN A 88 22.93 -15.18 -7.26
CA ASN A 88 23.99 -14.60 -8.11
C ASN A 88 23.57 -13.40 -8.99
N ARG A 89 22.31 -12.92 -8.92
CA ARG A 89 21.80 -11.76 -9.69
C ARG A 89 21.39 -10.59 -8.82
N GLY A 90 21.44 -10.75 -7.49
CA GLY A 90 21.06 -9.71 -6.54
C GLY A 90 19.55 -9.62 -6.30
N THR A 91 19.14 -8.52 -5.71
CA THR A 91 17.75 -8.24 -5.34
C THR A 91 17.17 -7.22 -6.31
N VAL A 92 15.93 -7.42 -6.73
CA VAL A 92 15.18 -6.47 -7.56
C VAL A 92 13.86 -6.12 -6.91
N VAL A 93 13.29 -4.98 -7.25
CA VAL A 93 11.89 -4.64 -6.90
C VAL A 93 10.99 -5.68 -7.56
N ALA A 94 10.09 -6.28 -6.78
CA ALA A 94 9.19 -7.31 -7.31
C ALA A 94 8.28 -6.71 -8.38
N GLU A 95 8.10 -7.42 -9.49
CA GLU A 95 7.06 -7.15 -10.47
C GLU A 95 5.81 -7.93 -10.06
N LEU A 96 4.62 -7.31 -10.16
CA LEU A 96 3.37 -8.06 -10.02
C LEU A 96 2.77 -8.22 -11.41
N SER A 97 2.40 -9.45 -11.73
CA SER A 97 1.56 -9.72 -12.89
C SER A 97 0.09 -9.40 -12.56
N PRO A 98 -0.77 -9.16 -13.56
CA PRO A 98 -2.22 -9.09 -13.32
C PRO A 98 -2.75 -10.32 -12.57
N GLU A 99 -2.20 -11.49 -12.87
CA GLU A 99 -2.56 -12.78 -12.26
C GLU A 99 -2.17 -12.82 -10.78
N ASP A 100 -0.98 -12.31 -10.41
CA ASP A 100 -0.54 -12.21 -9.02
C ASP A 100 -1.45 -11.26 -8.22
N ILE A 101 -1.89 -10.16 -8.84
CA ILE A 101 -2.84 -9.22 -8.22
C ILE A 101 -4.18 -9.91 -7.97
N GLU A 102 -4.71 -10.64 -8.95
CA GLU A 102 -5.96 -11.39 -8.81
C GLU A 102 -5.88 -12.40 -7.66
N GLU A 103 -4.75 -13.13 -7.54
CA GLU A 103 -4.51 -14.07 -6.44
C GLU A 103 -4.42 -13.36 -5.09
N VAL A 104 -3.67 -12.27 -4.98
CA VAL A 104 -3.54 -11.48 -3.76
C VAL A 104 -4.91 -10.98 -3.29
N PHE A 105 -5.74 -10.45 -4.20
CA PHE A 105 -7.08 -9.97 -3.82
C PHE A 105 -8.03 -11.10 -3.44
N LEU A 106 -7.94 -12.27 -4.07
CA LEU A 106 -8.70 -13.45 -3.68
C LEU A 106 -8.37 -13.87 -2.23
N ILE A 107 -7.08 -13.90 -1.88
CA ILE A 107 -6.64 -14.24 -0.53
C ILE A 107 -7.08 -13.14 0.45
N ARG A 108 -6.95 -11.86 0.10
CA ARG A 108 -7.40 -10.72 0.92
C ARG A 108 -8.90 -10.81 1.22
N VAL A 109 -9.73 -11.02 0.22
CA VAL A 109 -11.18 -11.19 0.42
C VAL A 109 -11.44 -12.29 1.45
N THR A 110 -10.79 -13.44 1.33
CA THR A 110 -10.98 -14.57 2.24
C THR A 110 -10.58 -14.24 3.69
N LEU A 111 -9.42 -13.63 3.88
CA LEU A 111 -8.88 -13.36 5.21
C LEU A 111 -9.53 -12.14 5.86
N GLU A 112 -9.74 -11.07 5.10
CA GLU A 112 -10.29 -9.81 5.62
C GLU A 112 -11.77 -9.95 5.97
N THR A 113 -12.56 -10.66 5.18
CA THR A 113 -13.96 -10.95 5.53
C THR A 113 -14.07 -11.84 6.77
N THR A 114 -13.14 -12.80 6.95
CA THR A 114 -13.06 -13.58 8.17
C THR A 114 -12.73 -12.72 9.39
N ALA A 115 -11.74 -11.82 9.26
CA ALA A 115 -11.37 -10.89 10.32
C ALA A 115 -12.54 -9.97 10.70
N LEU A 116 -13.21 -9.38 9.69
CA LEU A 116 -14.34 -8.47 9.88
C LEU A 116 -15.52 -9.18 10.56
N ARG A 117 -15.91 -10.37 10.10
CA ARG A 117 -16.98 -11.17 10.71
C ARG A 117 -16.75 -11.40 12.21
N LEU A 118 -15.51 -11.73 12.59
CA LEU A 118 -15.13 -11.96 13.99
C LEU A 118 -14.98 -10.66 14.80
N SER A 119 -14.82 -9.54 14.11
CA SER A 119 -14.63 -8.22 14.71
C SER A 119 -15.96 -7.54 15.03
N VAL A 120 -16.92 -7.55 14.11
CA VAL A 120 -18.19 -6.79 14.19
C VAL A 120 -18.92 -6.98 15.53
N PRO A 121 -19.07 -8.21 16.09
CA PRO A 121 -19.72 -8.41 17.39
C PRO A 121 -18.97 -7.77 18.57
N LYS A 122 -17.67 -7.53 18.43
CA LYS A 122 -16.78 -7.04 19.49
C LYS A 122 -16.46 -5.55 19.37
N MET A 123 -16.82 -4.90 18.25
CA MET A 123 -16.56 -3.48 18.05
C MET A 123 -17.25 -2.62 19.10
N THR A 124 -16.61 -1.55 19.50
CA THR A 124 -17.13 -0.55 20.42
C THR A 124 -17.41 0.77 19.72
N ASP A 125 -18.13 1.70 20.38
CA ASP A 125 -18.33 3.05 19.87
C ASP A 125 -17.00 3.81 19.68
N SER A 126 -15.97 3.42 20.44
CA SER A 126 -14.62 3.98 20.27
C SER A 126 -14.02 3.55 18.92
N ASP A 127 -14.21 2.29 18.52
CA ASP A 127 -13.70 1.77 17.25
C ASP A 127 -14.41 2.46 16.08
N PHE A 128 -15.72 2.66 16.17
CA PHE A 128 -16.48 3.38 15.14
C PHE A 128 -16.03 4.85 15.00
N ARG A 129 -15.85 5.56 16.11
CA ARG A 129 -15.33 6.94 16.07
C ARG A 129 -13.92 7.02 15.49
N LYS A 130 -13.06 6.06 15.84
CA LYS A 130 -11.70 5.98 15.28
C LYS A 130 -11.72 5.73 13.76
N ALA A 131 -12.53 4.78 13.31
CA ALA A 131 -12.68 4.49 11.89
C ALA A 131 -13.20 5.71 11.11
N GLU A 132 -14.22 6.39 11.63
CA GLU A 132 -14.78 7.62 11.04
C GLU A 132 -13.74 8.75 10.96
N SER A 133 -13.00 8.98 12.04
CA SER A 133 -11.93 9.98 12.07
C SER A 133 -10.85 9.71 11.01
N VAL A 134 -10.53 8.45 10.73
CA VAL A 134 -9.57 8.08 9.67
C VAL A 134 -10.16 8.39 8.29
N LEU A 135 -11.45 8.12 8.05
CA LEU A 135 -12.11 8.46 6.79
C LEU A 135 -12.12 9.97 6.56
N ASP A 136 -12.46 10.76 7.58
CA ASP A 136 -12.48 12.22 7.51
C ASP A 136 -11.07 12.81 7.26
N GLN A 137 -10.03 12.23 7.86
CA GLN A 137 -8.65 12.58 7.55
C GLN A 137 -8.32 12.28 6.09
N THR A 138 -8.72 11.12 5.59
CA THR A 138 -8.48 10.74 4.19
C THR A 138 -9.19 11.69 3.22
N ASP A 139 -10.42 12.13 3.50
CA ASP A 139 -11.16 13.06 2.65
C ASP A 139 -10.47 14.41 2.52
N ASN A 140 -9.85 14.88 3.60
CA ASN A 140 -9.20 16.18 3.68
C ASN A 140 -7.72 16.15 3.28
N ASP A 141 -7.12 14.99 3.04
CA ASP A 141 -5.70 14.87 2.71
C ASP A 141 -5.48 14.87 1.19
N PRO A 142 -4.73 15.84 0.65
CA PRO A 142 -4.37 15.87 -0.76
C PRO A 142 -3.21 14.92 -1.12
N ASN A 143 -2.52 14.33 -0.12
CA ASN A 143 -1.34 13.50 -0.34
C ASN A 143 -1.72 12.04 -0.58
N ALA A 144 -1.55 11.56 -1.81
CA ALA A 144 -1.87 10.19 -2.19
C ALA A 144 -1.10 9.12 -1.37
N ALA A 145 0.16 9.39 -1.02
CA ALA A 145 0.95 8.46 -0.21
C ALA A 145 0.40 8.33 1.21
N HIS A 146 0.03 9.46 1.83
CA HIS A 146 -0.60 9.46 3.15
C HIS A 146 -2.01 8.87 3.11
N SER A 147 -2.76 9.11 2.03
CA SER A 147 -4.07 8.44 1.81
C SER A 147 -3.96 6.92 1.80
N ALA A 148 -2.85 6.37 1.31
CA ALA A 148 -2.60 4.92 1.33
C ALA A 148 -2.33 4.38 2.75
N GLU A 149 -1.62 5.14 3.58
CA GLU A 149 -1.42 4.81 5.00
C GLU A 149 -2.75 4.89 5.77
N LEU A 150 -3.55 5.91 5.51
CA LEU A 150 -4.88 6.06 6.10
C LEU A 150 -5.84 4.95 5.66
N ASN A 151 -5.74 4.50 4.40
CA ASN A 151 -6.50 3.34 3.92
C ASN A 151 -6.22 2.11 4.78
N TRP A 152 -4.94 1.80 5.03
CA TRP A 152 -4.59 0.71 5.94
C TRP A 152 -5.11 0.95 7.36
N ALA A 153 -4.93 2.14 7.90
CA ALA A 153 -5.36 2.48 9.26
C ALA A 153 -6.88 2.28 9.45
N PHE A 154 -7.69 2.58 8.43
CA PHE A 154 -9.12 2.29 8.42
C PHE A 154 -9.39 0.79 8.53
N HIS A 155 -8.86 -0.01 7.62
CA HIS A 155 -9.05 -1.46 7.61
C HIS A 155 -8.55 -2.12 8.89
N GLU A 156 -7.35 -1.74 9.36
CA GLU A 156 -6.80 -2.24 10.63
C GLU A 156 -7.73 -1.93 11.82
N THR A 157 -8.33 -0.74 11.86
CA THR A 157 -9.28 -0.36 12.90
C THR A 157 -10.52 -1.25 12.89
N LEU A 158 -10.99 -1.66 11.70
CA LEU A 158 -12.12 -2.58 11.58
C LEU A 158 -11.79 -4.02 12.02
N TYR A 159 -10.54 -4.48 11.82
CA TYR A 159 -10.17 -5.88 12.08
C TYR A 159 -9.59 -6.09 13.47
N ALA A 160 -9.02 -5.07 14.11
CA ALA A 160 -8.36 -5.16 15.41
C ALA A 160 -9.25 -5.78 16.53
N PRO A 161 -10.55 -5.44 16.63
CA PRO A 161 -11.43 -6.05 17.65
C PRO A 161 -11.59 -7.57 17.56
N ALA A 162 -11.26 -8.19 16.41
CA ALA A 162 -11.23 -9.66 16.31
C ALA A 162 -10.25 -10.29 17.30
N GLY A 163 -9.16 -9.58 17.66
CA GLY A 163 -8.15 -10.08 18.60
C GLY A 163 -7.22 -11.14 18.00
N LEU A 164 -7.01 -11.13 16.69
CA LEU A 164 -6.23 -12.13 15.94
C LEU A 164 -4.95 -11.53 15.34
N PRO A 165 -3.91 -11.25 16.15
CA PRO A 165 -2.72 -10.52 15.67
C PRO A 165 -1.97 -11.22 14.53
N ARG A 166 -1.96 -12.55 14.49
CA ARG A 166 -1.32 -13.30 13.40
C ARG A 166 -2.07 -13.10 12.07
N LEU A 167 -3.41 -13.18 12.10
CA LEU A 167 -4.25 -12.93 10.94
C LEU A 167 -4.04 -11.50 10.44
N LEU A 168 -4.06 -10.53 11.34
CA LEU A 168 -3.87 -9.12 11.02
C LEU A 168 -2.50 -8.84 10.38
N ASN A 169 -1.43 -9.50 10.85
CA ASN A 169 -0.10 -9.38 10.25
C ASN A 169 -0.05 -9.95 8.82
N ILE A 170 -0.74 -11.06 8.55
CA ILE A 170 -0.82 -11.63 7.19
C ILE A 170 -1.61 -10.69 6.27
N ILE A 171 -2.74 -10.16 6.73
CA ILE A 171 -3.54 -9.19 5.97
C ILE A 171 -2.70 -7.95 5.66
N ARG A 172 -1.95 -7.41 6.63
CA ARG A 172 -1.06 -6.26 6.43
C ARG A 172 0.00 -6.53 5.36
N MET A 173 0.61 -7.70 5.38
CA MET A 173 1.58 -8.10 4.37
C MET A 173 0.96 -8.09 2.97
N LEU A 174 -0.20 -8.70 2.80
CA LEU A 174 -0.93 -8.73 1.52
C LEU A 174 -1.39 -7.34 1.10
N HIS A 175 -1.83 -6.49 2.04
CA HIS A 175 -2.16 -5.10 1.78
C HIS A 175 -0.96 -4.33 1.24
N ASN A 176 0.22 -4.49 1.84
CA ASN A 176 1.46 -3.85 1.38
C ASN A 176 1.83 -4.31 -0.04
N HIS A 177 1.58 -5.57 -0.41
CA HIS A 177 1.75 -6.04 -1.78
C HIS A 177 0.84 -5.30 -2.76
N ALA A 178 -0.42 -5.09 -2.39
CA ALA A 178 -1.38 -4.38 -3.23
C ALA A 178 -1.13 -2.86 -3.26
N LEU A 179 -0.57 -2.29 -2.20
CA LEU A 179 -0.47 -0.85 -1.96
C LEU A 179 0.31 -0.08 -3.04
N ARG A 180 1.39 -0.64 -3.59
CA ARG A 180 2.15 0.01 -4.66
C ARG A 180 1.34 0.22 -5.93
N TYR A 181 0.31 -0.61 -6.17
CA TYR A 181 -0.63 -0.43 -7.29
C TYR A 181 -1.73 0.55 -6.96
N HIS A 182 -2.15 0.59 -5.69
CA HIS A 182 -3.06 1.63 -5.21
C HIS A 182 -2.48 3.02 -5.40
N LEU A 183 -1.18 3.23 -5.08
CA LEU A 183 -0.55 4.54 -5.27
C LEU A 183 -0.53 4.97 -6.74
N VAL A 184 -0.20 4.06 -7.64
CA VAL A 184 -0.23 4.33 -9.09
C VAL A 184 -1.68 4.55 -9.56
N GLY A 185 -2.64 3.77 -9.07
CA GLY A 185 -4.07 3.93 -9.36
C GLY A 185 -4.68 5.18 -8.75
N PHE A 186 -4.29 5.57 -7.52
CA PHE A 186 -4.76 6.81 -6.87
C PHE A 186 -4.34 8.05 -7.63
N ILE A 187 -3.14 8.06 -8.21
CA ILE A 187 -2.64 9.19 -9.01
C ILE A 187 -3.29 9.22 -10.40
N ALA A 188 -3.53 8.05 -11.01
CA ALA A 188 -3.95 7.95 -12.41
C ALA A 188 -5.47 7.90 -12.63
N LEU A 189 -6.28 7.43 -11.66
CA LEU A 189 -7.65 7.00 -11.88
C LEU A 189 -8.71 7.61 -10.92
N ASP A 190 -8.36 8.58 -10.07
CA ASP A 190 -9.26 9.20 -9.06
C ASP A 190 -10.02 8.17 -8.17
N PHE A 191 -9.35 7.05 -7.86
CA PHE A 191 -9.90 5.97 -7.03
C PHE A 191 -10.31 6.40 -5.61
N LYS A 192 -9.85 7.57 -5.17
CA LYS A 192 -10.10 8.04 -3.82
C LYS A 192 -11.59 8.12 -3.51
N ARG A 193 -12.37 8.68 -4.43
CA ARG A 193 -13.82 8.91 -4.22
C ARG A 193 -14.60 7.60 -4.12
N ASP A 194 -14.34 6.65 -5.03
CA ASP A 194 -15.06 5.38 -5.06
C ASP A 194 -14.66 4.50 -3.88
N SER A 195 -13.37 4.48 -3.53
CA SER A 195 -12.86 3.79 -2.36
C SER A 195 -13.49 4.31 -1.06
N GLN A 196 -13.56 5.64 -0.88
CA GLN A 196 -14.16 6.26 0.30
C GLN A 196 -15.66 5.95 0.42
N SER A 197 -16.39 5.92 -0.69
CA SER A 197 -17.81 5.51 -0.68
C SER A 197 -17.96 4.07 -0.18
N GLY A 198 -17.13 3.14 -0.66
CA GLY A 198 -17.11 1.76 -0.19
C GLY A 198 -16.75 1.62 1.29
N HIS A 199 -15.74 2.37 1.76
CA HIS A 199 -15.38 2.41 3.18
C HIS A 199 -16.53 2.86 4.09
N ARG A 200 -17.26 3.91 3.69
CA ARG A 200 -18.42 4.40 4.46
C ARG A 200 -19.54 3.36 4.52
N GLN A 201 -19.78 2.62 3.42
CA GLN A 201 -20.76 1.53 3.40
C GLN A 201 -20.37 0.40 4.35
N ILE A 202 -19.08 0.01 4.38
CA ILE A 202 -18.57 -1.00 5.32
C ILE A 202 -18.77 -0.53 6.76
N LEU A 203 -18.38 0.70 7.08
CA LEU A 203 -18.50 1.26 8.43
C LEU A 203 -19.95 1.32 8.90
N GLU A 204 -20.88 1.70 8.03
CA GLU A 204 -22.30 1.76 8.36
C GLU A 204 -22.88 0.38 8.65
N ALA A 205 -22.54 -0.64 7.85
CA ALA A 205 -22.95 -2.01 8.12
C ALA A 205 -22.38 -2.53 9.45
N CYS A 206 -21.11 -2.18 9.78
CA CYS A 206 -20.53 -2.50 11.08
C CYS A 206 -21.25 -1.83 12.25
N ARG A 207 -21.69 -0.56 12.10
CA ARG A 207 -22.47 0.15 13.11
C ARG A 207 -23.84 -0.50 13.34
N GLY A 208 -24.47 -0.97 12.26
CA GLY A 208 -25.70 -1.74 12.32
C GLY A 208 -25.55 -3.12 12.95
N ARG A 209 -24.34 -3.55 13.28
CA ARG A 209 -24.05 -4.90 13.79
C ARG A 209 -24.48 -6.02 12.84
N ASP A 210 -24.66 -5.72 11.57
CA ASP A 210 -24.99 -6.70 10.54
C ASP A 210 -23.70 -7.28 9.92
N GLU A 211 -23.29 -8.42 10.47
CA GLU A 211 -22.08 -9.12 10.01
C GLU A 211 -22.15 -9.49 8.53
N ASN A 212 -23.33 -9.89 8.05
CA ASN A 212 -23.50 -10.30 6.65
C ASN A 212 -23.42 -9.11 5.71
N ALA A 213 -24.08 -8.00 6.06
CA ALA A 213 -24.00 -6.75 5.28
C ALA A 213 -22.57 -6.20 5.28
N ALA A 214 -21.89 -6.20 6.44
CA ALA A 214 -20.50 -5.75 6.54
C ALA A 214 -19.53 -6.59 5.67
N VAL A 215 -19.67 -7.92 5.72
CA VAL A 215 -18.91 -8.86 4.89
C VAL A 215 -19.21 -8.67 3.40
N ALA A 216 -20.46 -8.48 3.02
CA ALA A 216 -20.85 -8.24 1.63
C ALA A 216 -20.27 -6.92 1.10
N ALA A 217 -20.36 -5.84 1.89
CA ALA A 217 -19.81 -4.54 1.53
C ALA A 217 -18.26 -4.60 1.38
N LEU A 218 -17.57 -5.27 2.31
CA LEU A 218 -16.11 -5.46 2.22
C LEU A 218 -15.72 -6.31 1.01
N THR A 219 -16.45 -7.40 0.73
CA THR A 219 -16.21 -8.25 -0.44
C THR A 219 -16.32 -7.45 -1.73
N LEU A 220 -17.35 -6.64 -1.87
CA LEU A 220 -17.56 -5.79 -3.03
C LEU A 220 -16.42 -4.78 -3.17
N HIS A 221 -16.10 -4.06 -2.10
CA HIS A 221 -15.03 -3.06 -2.06
C HIS A 221 -13.67 -3.64 -2.49
N LEU A 222 -13.27 -4.78 -1.94
CA LEU A 222 -11.98 -5.42 -2.28
C LEU A 222 -12.00 -5.94 -3.73
N SER A 223 -13.12 -6.54 -4.16
CA SER A 223 -13.24 -7.09 -5.51
C SER A 223 -13.17 -6.00 -6.59
N GLU A 224 -13.86 -4.88 -6.39
CA GLU A 224 -13.80 -3.75 -7.32
C GLU A 224 -12.42 -3.09 -7.32
N SER A 225 -11.79 -2.94 -6.16
CA SER A 225 -10.41 -2.44 -6.06
C SER A 225 -9.44 -3.33 -6.84
N GLY A 226 -9.52 -4.66 -6.67
CA GLY A 226 -8.68 -5.61 -7.38
C GLY A 226 -8.87 -5.54 -8.90
N LYS A 227 -10.13 -5.56 -9.37
CA LYS A 227 -10.45 -5.44 -10.81
C LYS A 227 -9.89 -4.17 -11.43
N SER A 228 -10.02 -3.06 -10.74
CA SER A 228 -9.56 -1.76 -11.21
C SER A 228 -8.04 -1.71 -11.34
N ILE A 229 -7.30 -2.27 -10.35
CA ILE A 229 -5.84 -2.36 -10.40
C ILE A 229 -5.39 -3.27 -11.54
N VAL A 230 -6.02 -4.45 -11.69
CA VAL A 230 -5.72 -5.40 -12.78
C VAL A 230 -5.91 -4.74 -14.14
N ALA A 231 -7.03 -4.05 -14.33
CA ALA A 231 -7.32 -3.32 -15.57
C ALA A 231 -6.24 -2.27 -15.88
N TYR A 232 -5.84 -1.50 -14.87
CA TYR A 232 -4.77 -0.51 -15.00
C TYR A 232 -3.43 -1.15 -15.41
N VAL A 233 -2.99 -2.22 -14.71
CA VAL A 233 -1.72 -2.89 -15.01
C VAL A 233 -1.72 -3.48 -16.42
N ARG A 234 -2.85 -4.04 -16.87
CA ARG A 234 -3.00 -4.53 -18.25
C ARG A 234 -2.86 -3.41 -19.27
N GLN A 235 -3.43 -2.23 -19.02
CA GLN A 235 -3.32 -1.06 -19.91
C GLN A 235 -1.88 -0.50 -19.98
N VAL A 236 -1.18 -0.44 -18.84
CA VAL A 236 0.24 -0.04 -18.81
C VAL A 236 1.11 -1.04 -19.60
N ARG A 237 0.90 -2.34 -19.40
CA ARG A 237 1.65 -3.37 -20.12
C ARG A 237 1.39 -3.38 -21.64
N SER A 238 0.18 -3.05 -22.06
CA SER A 238 -0.17 -2.95 -23.50
C SER A 238 0.31 -1.67 -24.15
N GLY A 239 0.92 -0.73 -23.41
CA GLY A 239 1.34 0.57 -23.90
C GLY A 239 0.19 1.54 -24.21
N THR A 240 -1.03 1.19 -23.79
CA THR A 240 -2.23 2.03 -23.99
C THR A 240 -2.27 3.21 -23.01
N LEU A 241 -1.60 3.09 -21.88
CA LEU A 241 -1.36 4.16 -20.91
C LEU A 241 0.15 4.31 -20.70
N ALA A 242 0.63 5.56 -20.74
CA ALA A 242 2.00 5.85 -20.31
C ALA A 242 2.12 5.62 -18.80
N THR A 243 3.23 5.03 -18.36
CA THR A 243 3.60 4.98 -16.93
C THR A 243 3.76 6.42 -16.44
N PRO A 244 3.16 6.80 -15.30
CA PRO A 244 3.24 8.14 -14.76
C PRO A 244 4.66 8.57 -14.42
#